data_bfcfa34d1bb8bd649858df5176d6213b
#
_entry.id   bfcfa34d1bb8bd649858df5176d6213b
#
_cell.length_a   1.000
_cell.length_b   1.000
_cell.length_c   1.000
_cell.angle_alpha   90.00
_cell.angle_beta   90.00
_cell.angle_gamma   90.00
#
_symmetry.space_group_name_H-M   'P 1'
#
loop_
_entity.id
_entity.type
_entity.pdbx_description
1 polymer ?
#
loop_
_entity_poly.entity_id
_entity_poly.type
_entity_poly.pdbx_seq_one_letter_code
_entity_poly.pdbx_strand_id
1 'polypeptide(L)'
;FPYTGIEDRTEDCAGAWDPENNANRALRAIREAVPDMVLMTDVALDTYNINGHDGFVEDGIIVNDRTVEALVKMALAQADAGADIIGPSDMMDGRIAAIRAGLEGARHSDVMIMSYAAKYASAFYGPFRDAVGASGALTGDKKTYQMDYANSNEAIRLIERDLREGADMVMVKPGMPYLDICHRVKSSFGAPTFAYQVSGEYSMVKAAAQNGWIDEDRVMMESLMGFKRAGCDGVLTYFAPAVARLMNG
;
A
#
# COMPACT_ATOMS: atom_id res chain seq x y z
N PHE A 1 -2.69 -0.46 8.41
CA PHE A 1 -4.00 -0.77 7.78
C PHE A 1 -5.05 -1.08 8.84
N PRO A 2 -5.66 -0.09 9.50
CA PRO A 2 -6.75 -0.34 10.44
C PRO A 2 -7.99 -0.86 9.69
N TYR A 3 -8.66 -1.82 10.29
CA TYR A 3 -9.89 -2.36 9.75
C TYR A 3 -11.08 -1.43 10.06
N THR A 4 -11.93 -1.21 9.06
CA THR A 4 -13.23 -0.56 9.21
C THR A 4 -14.33 -1.62 9.05
N GLY A 5 -15.26 -1.71 10.01
CA GLY A 5 -16.38 -2.64 9.95
C GLY A 5 -17.19 -2.45 8.66
N ILE A 6 -17.79 -3.54 8.16
CA ILE A 6 -18.59 -3.45 6.93
C ILE A 6 -19.80 -2.52 7.16
N GLU A 7 -20.34 -2.49 8.37
CA GLU A 7 -21.43 -1.64 8.81
C GLU A 7 -21.14 -0.15 8.79
N ASP A 8 -19.83 0.22 8.85
CA ASP A 8 -19.38 1.61 8.85
C ASP A 8 -18.97 2.10 7.43
N ARG A 9 -19.09 1.24 6.42
CA ARG A 9 -18.78 1.60 5.04
C ARG A 9 -19.95 2.27 4.37
N THR A 10 -19.67 3.29 3.57
CA THR A 10 -20.69 4.09 2.88
C THR A 10 -20.39 4.24 1.39
N GLU A 11 -21.38 4.65 0.59
CA GLU A 11 -21.19 4.93 -0.84
C GLU A 11 -20.32 6.16 -1.07
N ASP A 12 -20.40 7.15 -0.17
CA ASP A 12 -19.63 8.38 -0.24
C ASP A 12 -18.24 8.28 0.42
N CYS A 13 -17.95 7.13 1.08
CA CYS A 13 -16.69 6.87 1.78
C CYS A 13 -16.29 7.95 2.80
N ALA A 14 -17.26 8.69 3.37
CA ALA A 14 -16.99 9.85 4.24
C ALA A 14 -16.12 9.50 5.46
N GLY A 15 -16.18 8.26 5.96
CA GLY A 15 -15.31 7.77 7.03
C GLY A 15 -13.82 7.80 6.71
N ALA A 16 -13.42 7.86 5.42
CA ALA A 16 -12.01 7.85 5.03
C ALA A 16 -11.23 9.08 5.50
N TRP A 17 -11.89 10.23 5.57
CA TRP A 17 -11.29 11.51 6.03
C TRP A 17 -11.86 12.03 7.35
N ASP A 18 -12.62 11.19 8.06
CA ASP A 18 -13.06 11.51 9.42
C ASP A 18 -11.82 11.55 10.34
N PRO A 19 -11.55 12.67 11.06
CA PRO A 19 -10.45 12.76 12.00
C PRO A 19 -10.50 11.70 13.11
N GLU A 20 -11.68 11.19 13.43
CA GLU A 20 -11.89 10.20 14.48
C GLU A 20 -12.03 8.76 13.98
N ASN A 21 -11.74 8.50 12.70
CA ASN A 21 -11.71 7.14 12.20
C ASN A 21 -10.59 6.30 12.85
N ASN A 22 -10.67 4.99 12.76
CA ASN A 22 -9.74 4.07 13.40
C ASN A 22 -8.28 4.31 12.98
N ALA A 23 -8.02 4.68 11.72
CA ALA A 23 -6.67 4.94 11.21
C ALA A 23 -6.07 6.18 11.89
N ASN A 24 -6.79 7.30 11.89
CA ASN A 24 -6.34 8.56 12.45
C ASN A 24 -6.18 8.50 13.98
N ARG A 25 -7.09 7.81 14.67
CA ARG A 25 -6.95 7.54 16.11
C ARG A 25 -5.73 6.68 16.42
N ALA A 26 -5.48 5.64 15.62
CA ALA A 26 -4.31 4.78 15.79
C ALA A 26 -3.00 5.55 15.56
N LEU A 27 -2.94 6.42 14.54
CA LEU A 27 -1.77 7.28 14.30
C LEU A 27 -1.44 8.13 15.52
N ARG A 28 -2.42 8.85 16.06
CA ARG A 28 -2.23 9.70 17.24
C ARG A 28 -1.75 8.89 18.45
N ALA A 29 -2.40 7.73 18.71
CA ALA A 29 -2.03 6.88 19.84
C ALA A 29 -0.62 6.28 19.70
N ILE A 30 -0.21 5.87 18.49
CA ILE A 30 1.14 5.33 18.25
C ILE A 30 2.17 6.46 18.37
N ARG A 31 1.89 7.64 17.82
CA ARG A 31 2.77 8.81 17.93
C ARG A 31 3.01 9.20 19.38
N GLU A 32 1.97 9.17 20.22
CA GLU A 32 2.09 9.42 21.65
C GLU A 32 2.93 8.35 22.38
N ALA A 33 2.70 7.07 22.04
CA ALA A 33 3.38 5.95 22.70
C ALA A 33 4.83 5.77 22.25
N VAL A 34 5.15 6.04 20.98
CA VAL A 34 6.47 5.84 20.36
C VAL A 34 6.79 7.03 19.44
N PRO A 35 7.20 8.17 20.00
CA PRO A 35 7.36 9.44 19.26
C PRO A 35 8.34 9.38 18.09
N ASP A 36 9.40 8.56 18.20
CA ASP A 36 10.45 8.44 17.19
C ASP A 36 10.14 7.43 16.08
N MET A 37 8.97 6.74 16.15
CA MET A 37 8.56 5.79 15.12
C MET A 37 8.10 6.51 13.86
N VAL A 38 8.65 6.12 12.71
CA VAL A 38 8.14 6.58 11.41
C VAL A 38 6.82 5.88 11.12
N LEU A 39 5.76 6.66 10.89
CA LEU A 39 4.41 6.16 10.67
C LEU A 39 4.01 6.32 9.19
N MET A 40 3.72 5.20 8.55
CA MET A 40 3.21 5.17 7.19
C MET A 40 1.75 4.71 7.17
N THR A 41 0.94 5.39 6.39
CA THR A 41 -0.48 5.05 6.19
C THR A 41 -0.78 4.68 4.76
N ASP A 42 -1.84 3.90 4.58
CA ASP A 42 -2.40 3.58 3.27
C ASP A 42 -3.49 4.58 2.90
N VAL A 43 -3.52 5.01 1.63
CA VAL A 43 -4.57 5.88 1.08
C VAL A 43 -5.26 5.16 -0.06
N ALA A 44 -6.44 4.62 0.23
CA ALA A 44 -7.36 3.98 -0.71
C ALA A 44 -8.75 3.87 -0.06
N LEU A 45 -9.80 3.87 -0.86
CA LEU A 45 -11.17 3.90 -0.33
C LEU A 45 -11.77 2.52 -0.05
N ASP A 46 -11.10 1.42 -0.40
CA ASP A 46 -11.68 0.06 -0.35
C ASP A 46 -12.13 -0.39 1.05
N THR A 47 -11.50 0.11 2.11
CA THR A 47 -11.90 -0.15 3.50
C THR A 47 -13.06 0.72 3.98
N TYR A 48 -13.45 1.73 3.23
CA TYR A 48 -14.56 2.65 3.54
C TYR A 48 -15.70 2.56 2.55
N ASN A 49 -15.51 1.86 1.43
CA ASN A 49 -16.43 1.73 0.32
C ASN A 49 -17.25 0.45 0.46
N ILE A 50 -18.58 0.56 0.39
CA ILE A 50 -19.48 -0.62 0.44
C ILE A 50 -19.28 -1.57 -0.74
N ASN A 51 -18.76 -1.08 -1.87
CA ASN A 51 -18.45 -1.88 -3.07
C ASN A 51 -17.07 -2.54 -3.02
N GLY A 52 -16.25 -2.29 -1.99
CA GLY A 52 -14.90 -2.86 -1.81
C GLY A 52 -13.85 -2.41 -2.84
N HIS A 53 -14.15 -1.40 -3.65
CA HIS A 53 -13.23 -0.80 -4.62
C HIS A 53 -12.38 0.31 -3.99
N ASP A 54 -11.17 0.51 -4.54
CA ASP A 54 -10.25 1.57 -4.10
C ASP A 54 -10.73 2.98 -4.50
N GLY A 55 -11.78 3.09 -5.32
CA GLY A 55 -12.40 4.33 -5.80
C GLY A 55 -13.93 4.26 -5.83
N PHE A 56 -14.56 5.39 -6.11
CA PHE A 56 -16.01 5.47 -6.27
C PHE A 56 -16.48 4.69 -7.50
N VAL A 57 -17.65 4.06 -7.37
CA VAL A 57 -18.28 3.31 -8.46
C VAL A 57 -19.56 4.02 -8.87
N GLU A 58 -19.66 4.45 -10.13
CA GLU A 58 -20.86 5.03 -10.74
C GLU A 58 -21.18 4.23 -12.01
N ASP A 59 -22.41 3.73 -12.13
CA ASP A 59 -22.83 2.89 -13.25
C ASP A 59 -21.90 1.71 -13.58
N GLY A 60 -21.27 1.13 -12.55
CA GLY A 60 -20.31 0.03 -12.69
C GLY A 60 -18.93 0.45 -13.16
N ILE A 61 -18.64 1.75 -13.24
CA ILE A 61 -17.36 2.33 -13.67
C ILE A 61 -16.67 2.99 -12.46
N ILE A 62 -15.36 2.81 -12.35
CA ILE A 62 -14.55 3.53 -11.35
C ILE A 62 -14.35 4.97 -11.80
N VAL A 63 -14.83 5.92 -11.00
CA VAL A 63 -14.76 7.36 -11.30
C VAL A 63 -13.44 7.93 -10.79
N ASN A 64 -12.50 8.18 -11.69
CA ASN A 64 -11.14 8.61 -11.35
C ASN A 64 -11.12 9.95 -10.60
N ASP A 65 -11.60 11.02 -11.21
CA ASP A 65 -11.37 12.39 -10.72
C ASP A 65 -12.01 12.64 -9.36
N ARG A 66 -13.26 12.21 -9.18
CA ARG A 66 -13.94 12.27 -7.89
C ARG A 66 -13.21 11.45 -6.81
N THR A 67 -12.65 10.30 -7.19
CA THR A 67 -11.86 9.47 -6.28
C THR A 67 -10.59 10.21 -5.85
N VAL A 68 -9.87 10.83 -6.79
CA VAL A 68 -8.66 11.61 -6.49
C VAL A 68 -8.94 12.74 -5.49
N GLU A 69 -10.07 13.45 -5.63
CA GLU A 69 -10.48 14.47 -4.66
C GLU A 69 -10.66 13.90 -3.24
N ALA A 70 -11.26 12.71 -3.12
CA ALA A 70 -11.45 12.04 -1.84
C ALA A 70 -10.12 11.55 -1.24
N LEU A 71 -9.21 11.03 -2.08
CA LEU A 71 -7.87 10.59 -1.66
C LEU A 71 -7.04 11.75 -1.11
N VAL A 72 -7.16 12.96 -1.68
CA VAL A 72 -6.52 14.17 -1.14
C VAL A 72 -7.05 14.46 0.27
N LYS A 73 -8.38 14.43 0.48
CA LYS A 73 -8.97 14.65 1.82
C LYS A 73 -8.47 13.61 2.83
N MET A 74 -8.43 12.34 2.44
CA MET A 74 -7.95 11.26 3.28
C MET A 74 -6.47 11.46 3.63
N ALA A 75 -5.61 11.78 2.66
CA ALA A 75 -4.20 12.04 2.88
C ALA A 75 -3.96 13.21 3.85
N LEU A 76 -4.72 14.30 3.73
CA LEU A 76 -4.65 15.44 4.63
C LEU A 76 -5.08 15.07 6.05
N ALA A 77 -6.18 14.34 6.23
CA ALA A 77 -6.63 13.88 7.55
C ALA A 77 -5.60 12.97 8.24
N GLN A 78 -4.91 12.12 7.47
CA GLN A 78 -3.84 11.27 7.98
C GLN A 78 -2.56 12.06 8.34
N ALA A 79 -2.20 13.06 7.52
CA ALA A 79 -1.09 13.97 7.81
C ALA A 79 -1.36 14.77 9.09
N ASP A 80 -2.57 15.33 9.26
CA ASP A 80 -3.02 16.01 10.49
C ASP A 80 -2.98 15.09 11.72
N ALA A 81 -3.22 13.79 11.53
CA ALA A 81 -3.15 12.79 12.58
C ALA A 81 -1.72 12.34 12.93
N GLY A 82 -0.70 12.79 12.17
CA GLY A 82 0.72 12.53 12.45
C GLY A 82 1.37 11.46 11.60
N ALA A 83 0.87 11.18 10.40
CA ALA A 83 1.55 10.34 9.43
C ALA A 83 2.81 11.06 8.89
N ASP A 84 3.94 10.33 8.81
CA ASP A 84 5.17 10.81 8.20
C ASP A 84 5.23 10.45 6.70
N ILE A 85 4.55 9.37 6.32
CA ILE A 85 4.52 8.85 4.95
C ILE A 85 3.08 8.53 4.56
N ILE A 86 2.64 9.06 3.44
CA ILE A 86 1.37 8.73 2.80
C ILE A 86 1.63 7.71 1.69
N GLY A 87 0.90 6.60 1.70
CA GLY A 87 1.03 5.49 0.75
C GLY A 87 -0.19 5.32 -0.15
N PRO A 88 -0.34 6.09 -1.25
CA PRO A 88 -1.47 5.93 -2.16
C PRO A 88 -1.44 4.56 -2.85
N SER A 89 -2.43 3.72 -2.59
CA SER A 89 -2.50 2.34 -3.10
C SER A 89 -3.68 2.10 -4.05
N ASP A 90 -4.40 3.14 -4.38
CA ASP A 90 -5.64 3.13 -5.16
C ASP A 90 -5.44 2.91 -6.67
N MET A 91 -4.33 3.36 -7.24
CA MET A 91 -3.96 3.31 -8.66
C MET A 91 -4.72 4.29 -9.57
N MET A 92 -5.36 5.33 -9.03
CA MET A 92 -6.01 6.35 -9.86
C MET A 92 -4.98 7.24 -10.58
N ASP A 93 -5.34 7.73 -11.76
CA ASP A 93 -4.47 8.60 -12.53
C ASP A 93 -4.42 10.02 -11.95
N GLY A 94 -3.20 10.58 -11.84
CA GLY A 94 -2.96 11.94 -11.34
C GLY A 94 -3.06 12.11 -9.82
N ARG A 95 -3.28 11.02 -9.07
CA ARG A 95 -3.44 11.06 -7.61
C ARG A 95 -2.20 11.56 -6.88
N ILE A 96 -1.00 11.24 -7.38
CA ILE A 96 0.24 11.65 -6.71
C ILE A 96 0.41 13.16 -6.80
N ALA A 97 0.21 13.76 -7.98
CA ALA A 97 0.27 15.21 -8.15
C ALA A 97 -0.78 15.94 -7.28
N ALA A 98 -2.01 15.42 -7.22
CA ALA A 98 -3.08 16.01 -6.44
C ALA A 98 -2.80 15.93 -4.93
N ILE A 99 -2.36 14.77 -4.42
CA ILE A 99 -2.00 14.60 -3.00
C ILE A 99 -0.81 15.49 -2.64
N ARG A 100 0.24 15.54 -3.47
CA ARG A 100 1.39 16.43 -3.23
C ARG A 100 0.95 17.89 -3.14
N ALA A 101 0.16 18.36 -4.10
CA ALA A 101 -0.37 19.72 -4.08
C ALA A 101 -1.23 20.00 -2.84
N GLY A 102 -2.03 19.03 -2.41
CA GLY A 102 -2.82 19.13 -1.18
C GLY A 102 -1.96 19.26 0.07
N LEU A 103 -0.95 18.39 0.23
CA LEU A 103 -0.02 18.40 1.36
C LEU A 103 0.75 19.74 1.43
N GLU A 104 1.31 20.22 0.31
CA GLU A 104 2.01 21.50 0.23
C GLU A 104 1.06 22.68 0.60
N GLY A 105 -0.15 22.68 0.03
CA GLY A 105 -1.17 23.71 0.32
C GLY A 105 -1.60 23.76 1.79
N ALA A 106 -1.62 22.62 2.46
CA ALA A 106 -1.92 22.48 3.89
C ALA A 106 -0.69 22.65 4.81
N ARG A 107 0.51 22.92 4.24
CA ARG A 107 1.78 23.07 4.96
C ARG A 107 2.31 21.79 5.59
N HIS A 108 1.97 20.63 5.02
CA HIS A 108 2.56 19.33 5.35
C HIS A 108 3.73 19.00 4.42
N SER A 109 4.66 19.94 4.21
CA SER A 109 5.79 19.79 3.28
C SER A 109 6.77 18.67 3.67
N ASP A 110 6.79 18.29 4.95
CA ASP A 110 7.69 17.25 5.48
C ASP A 110 7.08 15.83 5.34
N VAL A 111 5.80 15.72 4.96
CA VAL A 111 5.14 14.43 4.75
C VAL A 111 5.53 13.86 3.39
N MET A 112 6.14 12.68 3.42
CA MET A 112 6.59 11.99 2.22
C MET A 112 5.47 11.20 1.55
N ILE A 113 5.59 10.97 0.24
CA ILE A 113 4.70 10.11 -0.53
C ILE A 113 5.45 8.86 -0.98
N MET A 114 5.03 7.67 -0.53
CA MET A 114 5.45 6.38 -1.07
C MET A 114 4.35 5.85 -1.99
N SER A 115 4.50 6.06 -3.29
CA SER A 115 3.50 5.59 -4.25
C SER A 115 3.53 4.08 -4.42
N TYR A 116 2.36 3.44 -4.35
CA TYR A 116 2.17 2.07 -4.87
C TYR A 116 2.15 2.13 -6.40
N ALA A 117 3.28 2.48 -6.98
CA ALA A 117 3.40 2.84 -8.39
C ALA A 117 3.34 1.63 -9.35
N ALA A 118 3.62 0.41 -8.85
CA ALA A 118 3.48 -0.83 -9.58
C ALA A 118 2.68 -1.87 -8.77
N LYS A 119 1.37 -1.71 -8.74
CA LYS A 119 0.44 -2.63 -8.07
C LYS A 119 -0.29 -3.50 -9.09
N TYR A 120 -0.03 -4.80 -9.03
CA TYR A 120 -0.56 -5.79 -9.95
C TYR A 120 -1.87 -6.41 -9.46
N ALA A 121 -2.77 -6.74 -10.38
CA ALA A 121 -3.95 -7.56 -10.11
C ALA A 121 -3.48 -9.00 -9.81
N SER A 122 -3.43 -9.36 -8.53
CA SER A 122 -2.75 -10.58 -8.09
C SER A 122 -3.64 -11.48 -7.25
N ALA A 123 -3.47 -12.81 -7.44
CA ALA A 123 -4.08 -13.82 -6.60
C ALA A 123 -3.43 -13.90 -5.20
N PHE A 124 -2.23 -13.36 -5.01
CA PHE A 124 -1.53 -13.33 -3.72
C PHE A 124 -2.19 -12.44 -2.67
N TYR A 125 -3.23 -11.67 -3.03
CA TYR A 125 -3.98 -10.84 -2.07
C TYR A 125 -5.07 -11.59 -1.28
N GLY A 126 -5.31 -12.88 -1.58
CA GLY A 126 -6.41 -13.66 -0.99
C GLY A 126 -6.52 -13.53 0.54
N PRO A 127 -5.50 -13.89 1.33
CA PRO A 127 -5.60 -13.82 2.79
C PRO A 127 -5.89 -12.43 3.36
N PHE A 128 -5.36 -11.37 2.73
CA PHE A 128 -5.67 -9.99 3.11
C PHE A 128 -7.13 -9.63 2.84
N ARG A 129 -7.65 -10.00 1.66
CA ARG A 129 -9.05 -9.72 1.30
C ARG A 129 -10.02 -10.37 2.28
N ASP A 130 -9.72 -11.61 2.70
CA ASP A 130 -10.52 -12.32 3.69
C ASP A 130 -10.44 -11.63 5.06
N ALA A 131 -9.24 -11.23 5.49
CA ALA A 131 -9.01 -10.58 6.77
C ALA A 131 -9.72 -9.22 6.92
N VAL A 132 -9.82 -8.44 5.84
CA VAL A 132 -10.50 -7.12 5.83
C VAL A 132 -11.96 -7.22 5.36
N GLY A 133 -12.50 -8.43 5.16
CA GLY A 133 -13.87 -8.64 4.71
C GLY A 133 -14.15 -8.12 3.29
N ALA A 134 -13.10 -7.85 2.50
CA ALA A 134 -13.26 -7.34 1.14
C ALA A 134 -13.70 -8.42 0.15
N SER A 135 -13.44 -9.71 0.43
CA SER A 135 -13.87 -10.83 -0.42
C SER A 135 -15.41 -10.90 -0.57
N GLY A 136 -16.16 -10.48 0.45
CA GLY A 136 -17.63 -10.45 0.41
C GLY A 136 -18.23 -9.14 -0.11
N ALA A 137 -17.45 -8.05 -0.12
CA ALA A 137 -17.93 -6.73 -0.52
C ALA A 137 -17.57 -6.37 -1.97
N LEU A 138 -16.49 -6.96 -2.53
CA LEU A 138 -15.99 -6.59 -3.85
C LEU A 138 -16.96 -6.97 -4.96
N THR A 139 -17.46 -5.97 -5.68
CA THR A 139 -18.29 -6.15 -6.87
C THR A 139 -17.42 -6.21 -8.11
N GLY A 140 -17.36 -7.35 -8.79
CA GLY A 140 -16.49 -7.55 -9.95
C GLY A 140 -15.03 -7.81 -9.58
N ASP A 141 -14.08 -7.14 -10.25
CA ASP A 141 -12.65 -7.26 -9.98
C ASP A 141 -11.94 -5.89 -10.04
N LYS A 142 -10.66 -5.85 -9.69
CA LYS A 142 -9.84 -4.62 -9.69
C LYS A 142 -8.94 -4.47 -10.93
N LYS A 143 -9.15 -5.27 -12.00
CA LYS A 143 -8.29 -5.28 -13.19
C LYS A 143 -8.40 -4.04 -14.07
N THR A 144 -9.42 -3.22 -13.86
CA THR A 144 -9.58 -1.96 -14.58
C THR A 144 -8.56 -0.89 -14.16
N TYR A 145 -7.98 -1.02 -12.97
CA TYR A 145 -6.99 -0.06 -12.44
C TYR A 145 -5.75 -0.72 -11.82
N GLN A 146 -5.77 -2.00 -11.45
CA GLN A 146 -4.57 -2.74 -11.11
C GLN A 146 -3.96 -3.36 -12.37
N MET A 147 -2.62 -3.37 -12.44
CA MET A 147 -1.86 -3.77 -13.63
C MET A 147 -2.02 -5.25 -13.95
N ASP A 148 -1.97 -5.59 -15.21
CA ASP A 148 -1.86 -6.98 -15.66
C ASP A 148 -0.49 -7.57 -15.25
N TYR A 149 -0.52 -8.72 -14.57
CA TYR A 149 0.69 -9.41 -14.10
C TYR A 149 1.62 -9.89 -15.23
N ALA A 150 1.14 -9.95 -16.47
CA ALA A 150 1.97 -10.26 -17.64
C ALA A 150 2.71 -9.04 -18.21
N ASN A 151 2.41 -7.80 -17.73
CA ASN A 151 2.94 -6.58 -18.30
C ASN A 151 3.99 -5.93 -17.39
N SER A 152 5.24 -5.90 -17.83
CA SER A 152 6.33 -5.23 -17.10
C SER A 152 6.62 -3.80 -17.58
N ASN A 153 6.20 -3.42 -18.80
CA ASN A 153 6.50 -2.12 -19.38
C ASN A 153 5.62 -1.01 -18.81
N GLU A 154 4.39 -1.33 -18.46
CA GLU A 154 3.47 -0.39 -17.82
C GLU A 154 4.01 0.08 -16.47
N ALA A 155 4.60 -0.80 -15.67
CA ALA A 155 5.23 -0.44 -14.38
C ALA A 155 6.24 0.71 -14.54
N ILE A 156 7.10 0.65 -15.57
CA ILE A 156 8.12 1.68 -15.80
C ILE A 156 7.47 3.03 -16.12
N ARG A 157 6.41 3.04 -16.96
CA ARG A 157 5.72 4.29 -17.31
C ARG A 157 4.96 4.89 -16.12
N LEU A 158 4.29 4.05 -15.33
CA LEU A 158 3.55 4.52 -14.16
C LEU A 158 4.50 5.08 -13.09
N ILE A 159 5.61 4.40 -12.83
CA ILE A 159 6.62 4.85 -11.86
C ILE A 159 7.26 6.17 -12.31
N GLU A 160 7.63 6.29 -13.60
CA GLU A 160 8.15 7.54 -14.12
C GLU A 160 7.18 8.71 -13.93
N ARG A 161 5.89 8.47 -14.18
CA ARG A 161 4.83 9.45 -13.98
C ARG A 161 4.73 9.83 -12.50
N ASP A 162 4.61 8.85 -11.61
CA ASP A 162 4.43 9.09 -10.19
C ASP A 162 5.63 9.85 -9.56
N LEU A 163 6.86 9.53 -9.99
CA LEU A 163 8.05 10.30 -9.60
C LEU A 163 8.01 11.75 -10.09
N ARG A 164 7.56 11.99 -11.34
CA ARG A 164 7.38 13.35 -11.87
C ARG A 164 6.26 14.12 -11.16
N GLU A 165 5.25 13.43 -10.69
CA GLU A 165 4.12 13.96 -9.93
C GLU A 165 4.47 14.27 -8.47
N GLY A 166 5.67 13.90 -8.00
CA GLY A 166 6.18 14.25 -6.67
C GLY A 166 6.17 13.12 -5.65
N ALA A 167 6.18 11.85 -6.08
CA ALA A 167 6.46 10.73 -5.18
C ALA A 167 7.93 10.78 -4.73
N ASP A 168 8.18 10.63 -3.43
CA ASP A 168 9.52 10.56 -2.84
C ASP A 168 10.09 9.14 -2.95
N MET A 169 9.22 8.14 -2.92
CA MET A 169 9.53 6.71 -2.93
C MET A 169 8.50 5.97 -3.77
N VAL A 170 8.89 4.81 -4.30
CA VAL A 170 8.01 3.96 -5.10
C VAL A 170 7.98 2.53 -4.56
N MET A 171 6.85 1.86 -4.74
CA MET A 171 6.64 0.51 -4.24
C MET A 171 6.10 -0.42 -5.33
N VAL A 172 6.64 -1.64 -5.35
CA VAL A 172 6.16 -2.77 -6.16
C VAL A 172 5.32 -3.71 -5.27
N LYS A 173 4.11 -4.04 -5.70
CA LYS A 173 3.19 -4.92 -4.98
C LYS A 173 2.45 -5.87 -5.93
N PRO A 174 2.48 -7.21 -5.71
CA PRO A 174 3.24 -7.95 -4.70
C PRO A 174 4.75 -7.88 -4.85
N GLY A 175 5.50 -8.48 -3.93
CA GLY A 175 6.94 -8.40 -3.85
C GLY A 175 7.69 -9.57 -4.49
N MET A 176 7.71 -10.75 -3.86
CA MET A 176 8.55 -11.89 -4.28
C MET A 176 8.36 -12.33 -5.73
N PRO A 177 7.13 -12.41 -6.27
CA PRO A 177 6.92 -12.79 -7.66
C PRO A 177 7.32 -11.72 -8.67
N TYR A 178 7.69 -10.51 -8.20
CA TYR A 178 7.99 -9.32 -9.03
C TYR A 178 9.37 -8.72 -8.73
N LEU A 179 10.34 -9.57 -8.32
CA LEU A 179 11.73 -9.12 -8.09
C LEU A 179 12.39 -8.57 -9.37
N ASP A 180 11.98 -9.06 -10.53
CA ASP A 180 12.38 -8.55 -11.85
C ASP A 180 11.93 -7.09 -12.03
N ILE A 181 10.70 -6.77 -11.60
CA ILE A 181 10.16 -5.41 -11.64
C ILE A 181 10.91 -4.52 -10.64
N CYS A 182 11.15 -4.98 -9.40
CA CYS A 182 11.94 -4.27 -8.41
C CYS A 182 13.31 -3.90 -8.97
N HIS A 183 14.02 -4.88 -9.55
CA HIS A 183 15.32 -4.66 -10.15
C HIS A 183 15.27 -3.65 -11.32
N ARG A 184 14.30 -3.82 -12.21
CA ARG A 184 14.11 -2.95 -13.36
C ARG A 184 13.83 -1.51 -12.95
N VAL A 185 12.97 -1.30 -11.95
CA VAL A 185 12.64 0.03 -11.40
C VAL A 185 13.86 0.69 -10.80
N LYS A 186 14.56 -0.01 -9.89
CA LYS A 186 15.77 0.52 -9.26
C LYS A 186 16.84 0.88 -10.28
N SER A 187 17.06 0.03 -11.27
CA SER A 187 18.05 0.26 -12.33
C SER A 187 17.69 1.43 -13.25
N SER A 188 16.38 1.64 -13.51
CA SER A 188 15.90 2.69 -14.42
C SER A 188 15.92 4.08 -13.79
N PHE A 189 15.56 4.19 -12.50
CA PHE A 189 15.29 5.50 -11.88
C PHE A 189 16.24 5.85 -10.73
N GLY A 190 16.90 4.87 -10.10
CA GLY A 190 17.73 5.10 -8.92
C GLY A 190 16.95 5.60 -7.69
N ALA A 191 15.65 5.80 -7.80
CA ALA A 191 14.79 6.27 -6.73
C ALA A 191 14.73 5.26 -5.56
N PRO A 192 14.39 5.71 -4.34
CA PRO A 192 14.09 4.80 -3.23
C PRO A 192 12.96 3.84 -3.63
N THR A 193 13.30 2.54 -3.72
CA THR A 193 12.43 1.47 -4.23
C THR A 193 12.09 0.49 -3.12
N PHE A 194 10.81 0.30 -2.88
CA PHE A 194 10.28 -0.61 -1.88
C PHE A 194 9.49 -1.74 -2.53
N ALA A 195 9.31 -2.82 -1.79
CA ALA A 195 8.44 -3.92 -2.19
C ALA A 195 7.50 -4.29 -1.04
N TYR A 196 6.31 -4.78 -1.39
CA TYR A 196 5.37 -5.32 -0.40
C TYR A 196 5.33 -6.85 -0.51
N GLN A 197 5.90 -7.54 0.48
CA GLN A 197 5.71 -8.98 0.65
C GLN A 197 4.32 -9.20 1.24
N VAL A 198 3.35 -9.51 0.35
CA VAL A 198 1.93 -9.51 0.70
C VAL A 198 1.50 -10.75 1.48
N SER A 199 0.25 -10.74 1.96
CA SER A 199 -0.33 -11.77 2.83
C SER A 199 -0.25 -13.19 2.24
N GLY A 200 -0.45 -13.36 0.94
CA GLY A 200 -0.32 -14.65 0.27
C GLY A 200 1.12 -15.18 0.26
N GLU A 201 2.09 -14.30 0.05
CA GLU A 201 3.52 -14.66 0.11
C GLU A 201 3.91 -15.10 1.53
N TYR A 202 3.51 -14.32 2.54
CA TYR A 202 3.67 -14.65 3.94
C TYR A 202 3.02 -16.00 4.29
N SER A 203 1.76 -16.19 3.90
CA SER A 203 1.00 -17.41 4.20
C SER A 203 1.60 -18.65 3.57
N MET A 204 2.16 -18.55 2.35
CA MET A 204 2.84 -19.67 1.68
C MET A 204 4.06 -20.14 2.47
N VAL A 205 4.91 -19.21 2.95
CA VAL A 205 6.07 -19.55 3.78
C VAL A 205 5.62 -20.16 5.09
N LYS A 206 4.65 -19.55 5.78
CA LYS A 206 4.10 -20.09 7.04
C LYS A 206 3.53 -21.49 6.88
N ALA A 207 2.72 -21.72 5.84
CA ALA A 207 2.11 -23.03 5.60
C ALA A 207 3.17 -24.10 5.29
N ALA A 208 4.18 -23.79 4.48
CA ALA A 208 5.27 -24.72 4.18
C ALA A 208 6.10 -25.06 5.44
N ALA A 209 6.36 -24.05 6.28
CA ALA A 209 7.08 -24.25 7.55
C ALA A 209 6.26 -25.11 8.55
N GLN A 210 4.97 -24.84 8.68
CA GLN A 210 4.06 -25.62 9.53
C GLN A 210 3.98 -27.10 9.12
N ASN A 211 4.13 -27.41 7.83
CA ASN A 211 4.19 -28.78 7.33
C ASN A 211 5.61 -29.40 7.42
N GLY A 212 6.59 -28.69 7.94
CA GLY A 212 7.97 -29.18 8.08
C GLY A 212 8.74 -29.28 6.75
N TRP A 213 8.27 -28.62 5.68
CA TRP A 213 8.90 -28.69 4.37
C TRP A 213 10.07 -27.73 4.23
N ILE A 214 10.06 -26.65 5.00
CA ILE A 214 11.10 -25.62 5.01
C ILE A 214 11.39 -25.16 6.46
N ASP A 215 12.58 -24.63 6.67
CA ASP A 215 12.95 -23.90 7.89
C ASP A 215 12.42 -22.45 7.78
N GLU A 216 11.53 -22.05 8.68
CA GLU A 216 10.85 -20.76 8.63
C GLU A 216 11.82 -19.58 8.68
N ASP A 217 12.71 -19.58 9.67
CA ASP A 217 13.62 -18.45 9.89
C ASP A 217 14.58 -18.27 8.74
N ARG A 218 15.12 -19.38 8.21
CA ARG A 218 16.04 -19.35 7.07
C ARG A 218 15.36 -18.86 5.81
N VAL A 219 14.15 -19.36 5.48
CA VAL A 219 13.42 -18.95 4.27
C VAL A 219 12.90 -17.53 4.40
N MET A 220 12.44 -17.11 5.58
CA MET A 220 12.08 -15.74 5.87
C MET A 220 13.25 -14.80 5.55
N MET A 221 14.43 -15.05 6.11
CA MET A 221 15.61 -14.21 5.88
C MET A 221 16.09 -14.26 4.44
N GLU A 222 16.08 -15.43 3.78
CA GLU A 222 16.47 -15.57 2.38
C GLU A 222 15.53 -14.80 1.45
N SER A 223 14.22 -14.83 1.71
CA SER A 223 13.24 -14.06 0.94
C SER A 223 13.50 -12.57 1.02
N LEU A 224 13.81 -12.05 2.22
CA LEU A 224 14.13 -10.64 2.42
C LEU A 224 15.46 -10.25 1.75
N MET A 225 16.45 -11.13 1.77
CA MET A 225 17.69 -10.93 1.03
C MET A 225 17.47 -10.95 -0.49
N GLY A 226 16.44 -11.65 -0.97
CA GLY A 226 16.00 -11.58 -2.36
C GLY A 226 15.62 -10.17 -2.78
N PHE A 227 14.84 -9.45 -1.97
CA PHE A 227 14.48 -8.06 -2.23
C PHE A 227 15.71 -7.13 -2.23
N LYS A 228 16.60 -7.28 -1.24
CA LYS A 228 17.85 -6.52 -1.20
C LYS A 228 18.68 -6.76 -2.44
N ARG A 229 18.83 -8.00 -2.88
CA ARG A 229 19.58 -8.37 -4.11
C ARG A 229 18.93 -7.79 -5.37
N ALA A 230 17.60 -7.67 -5.40
CA ALA A 230 16.87 -7.00 -6.49
C ALA A 230 17.04 -5.48 -6.50
N GLY A 231 17.62 -4.90 -5.43
CA GLY A 231 17.90 -3.47 -5.31
C GLY A 231 16.88 -2.69 -4.48
N CYS A 232 15.96 -3.36 -3.77
CA CYS A 232 15.04 -2.68 -2.88
C CYS A 232 15.78 -2.06 -1.69
N ASP A 233 15.40 -0.84 -1.34
CA ASP A 233 15.89 -0.10 -0.16
C ASP A 233 15.14 -0.51 1.11
N GLY A 234 13.92 -1.04 0.97
CA GLY A 234 13.12 -1.55 2.07
C GLY A 234 12.02 -2.50 1.62
N VAL A 235 11.43 -3.20 2.59
CA VAL A 235 10.35 -4.17 2.36
C VAL A 235 9.26 -4.00 3.42
N LEU A 236 8.01 -3.85 2.98
CA LEU A 236 6.86 -4.00 3.86
C LEU A 236 6.55 -5.50 3.96
N THR A 237 6.56 -6.04 5.17
CA THR A 237 6.38 -7.48 5.38
C THR A 237 5.71 -7.79 6.72
N TYR A 238 4.87 -8.81 6.72
CA TYR A 238 4.30 -9.37 7.96
C TYR A 238 5.34 -10.06 8.84
N PHE A 239 6.53 -10.36 8.30
CA PHE A 239 7.64 -10.91 9.06
C PHE A 239 8.41 -9.86 9.88
N ALA A 240 8.15 -8.56 9.72
CA ALA A 240 8.93 -7.51 10.38
C ALA A 240 9.13 -7.72 11.90
N PRO A 241 8.09 -8.09 12.70
CA PRO A 241 8.31 -8.35 14.14
C PRO A 241 9.18 -9.58 14.42
N ALA A 242 9.12 -10.62 13.58
CA ALA A 242 9.96 -11.81 13.74
C ALA A 242 11.42 -11.50 13.39
N VAL A 243 11.64 -10.78 12.29
CA VAL A 243 12.98 -10.33 11.86
C VAL A 243 13.60 -9.43 12.92
N ALA A 244 12.85 -8.46 13.45
CA ALA A 244 13.34 -7.58 14.50
C ALA A 244 13.81 -8.36 15.74
N ARG A 245 13.09 -9.41 16.15
CA ARG A 245 13.51 -10.28 17.25
C ARG A 245 14.81 -11.03 16.93
N LEU A 246 14.95 -11.57 15.72
CA LEU A 246 16.16 -12.28 15.31
C LEU A 246 17.40 -11.38 15.23
N MET A 247 17.21 -10.11 14.85
CA MET A 247 18.32 -9.16 14.69
C MET A 247 18.74 -8.53 16.01
N ASN A 248 17.89 -8.45 17.01
CA ASN A 248 18.17 -7.83 18.30
C ASN A 248 18.53 -8.87 19.41
N GLY A 249 18.54 -10.15 19.05
CA GLY A 249 19.09 -11.24 19.84
C GLY A 249 18.45 -11.79 20.95
#